data_24ba8532efca48044bfa0b07e5ec4cfb
#
_entry.id   24ba8532efca48044bfa0b07e5ec4cfb
#
_cell.length_a   1.000
_cell.length_b   1.000
_cell.length_c   1.000
_cell.angle_alpha   90.00
_cell.angle_beta   90.00
_cell.angle_gamma   90.00
#
_symmetry.space_group_name_H-M   'P 1'
#
loop_
_entity.id
_entity.type
_entity.pdbx_description
1 polymer ?
#
loop_
_entity_poly.entity_id
_entity_poly.type
_entity_poly.pdbx_seq_one_letter_code
_entity_poly.pdbx_strand_id
1 'polypeptide(L)' 'MRYNFGFIIHKIFGRKMLWTDTLEIAAKLFDTHPDTDPKIIRFTDLRQWVLDLDGFDDDPNKCGERILEAIQLAWIDEYE' A
#
# COMPACT_ATOMS: atom_id res chain seq x y z
N MET A 1 11.30 15.39 2.30
CA MET A 1 10.67 15.11 1.62
C MET A 1 10.74 14.07 0.84
N ARG A 2 10.25 13.25 0.86
CA ARG A 2 10.34 12.14 0.21
C ARG A 2 9.94 12.33 -1.12
N TYR A 3 9.80 12.60 -1.60
CA TYR A 3 9.55 12.58 -2.71
C TYR A 3 9.31 13.18 -3.56
N ASN A 4 9.38 13.41 -3.79
CA ASN A 4 9.08 13.97 -4.43
C ASN A 4 9.21 14.21 -5.61
N PHE A 5 9.62 13.83 -6.34
CA PHE A 5 9.72 14.15 -7.47
C PHE A 5 9.83 13.13 -8.36
N GLY A 6 10.59 12.41 -8.43
CA GLY A 6 10.75 11.40 -9.40
C GLY A 6 9.67 10.42 -9.37
N PHE A 7 9.20 10.25 -8.27
CA PHE A 7 8.23 9.34 -8.11
C PHE A 7 7.08 9.50 -8.94
N ILE A 8 6.84 10.62 -9.33
CA ILE A 8 5.73 10.88 -10.08
C ILE A 8 5.75 10.28 -11.41
N ILE A 9 6.90 10.20 -11.97
CA ILE A 9 7.04 9.76 -13.31
C ILE A 9 6.50 8.39 -13.57
N HIS A 10 6.80 7.44 -12.73
CA HIS A 10 6.33 6.13 -13.05
C HIS A 10 4.85 5.99 -12.87
N LYS A 11 4.24 6.86 -12.11
CA LYS A 11 2.82 6.80 -12.03
C LYS A 11 2.20 7.22 -13.30
N ILE A 12 2.81 8.15 -13.96
CA ILE A 12 2.30 8.64 -15.20
C ILE A 12 2.19 7.55 -16.22
N PHE A 13 3.08 6.60 -16.17
CA PHE A 13 3.07 5.55 -17.16
C PHE A 13 2.11 4.42 -16.84
N GLY A 14 1.27 4.60 -15.85
CA GLY A 14 0.23 3.64 -15.59
C GLY A 14 0.71 2.31 -15.10
N ARG A 15 1.83 2.31 -14.40
CA ARG A 15 2.34 1.07 -13.86
C ARG A 15 1.36 0.48 -12.87
N LYS A 16 1.06 -0.79 -13.03
CA LYS A 16 0.17 -1.49 -12.12
C LYS A 16 0.87 -1.82 -10.82
N MET A 17 0.11 -1.75 -9.74
CA MET A 17 0.61 -2.10 -8.44
C MET A 17 0.07 -3.48 -8.08
N LEU A 18 0.96 -4.37 -7.71
CA LEU A 18 0.61 -5.75 -7.39
C LEU A 18 0.81 -6.01 -5.91
N TRP A 19 0.28 -7.14 -5.43
CA TRP A 19 0.42 -7.49 -4.02
C TRP A 19 1.86 -7.51 -3.53
N THR A 20 2.79 -7.86 -4.42
CA THR A 20 4.19 -7.94 -4.03
C THR A 20 4.88 -6.57 -3.94
N ASP A 21 4.21 -5.52 -4.37
CA ASP A 21 4.76 -4.17 -4.29
C ASP A 21 4.47 -3.56 -2.92
N THR A 22 4.93 -4.23 -1.88
CA THR A 22 4.53 -3.89 -0.51
C THR A 22 4.96 -2.49 -0.09
N LEU A 23 6.13 -2.05 -0.51
CA LEU A 23 6.59 -0.71 -0.13
C LEU A 23 5.76 0.38 -0.81
N GLU A 24 5.44 0.18 -2.07
CA GLU A 24 4.64 1.13 -2.80
C GLU A 24 3.21 1.18 -2.26
N ILE A 25 2.66 0.01 -1.96
CA ILE A 25 1.33 -0.07 -1.37
C ILE A 25 1.30 0.67 -0.04
N ALA A 26 2.31 0.44 0.79
CA ALA A 26 2.38 1.08 2.10
C ALA A 26 2.45 2.59 1.97
N ALA A 27 3.24 3.09 1.03
CA ALA A 27 3.35 4.52 0.82
C ALA A 27 2.01 5.12 0.40
N LYS A 28 1.29 4.41 -0.45
CA LYS A 28 -0.02 4.88 -0.89
C LYS A 28 -1.06 4.83 0.23
N LEU A 29 -0.99 3.81 1.07
CA LEU A 29 -1.88 3.74 2.23
C LEU A 29 -1.61 4.89 3.18
N PHE A 30 -0.35 5.22 3.38
CA PHE A 30 0.00 6.34 4.24
C PHE A 30 -0.53 7.65 3.65
N ASP A 31 -0.43 7.82 2.34
CA ASP A 31 -0.91 9.02 1.69
C ASP A 31 -2.43 9.17 1.76
N THR A 32 -3.15 8.05 1.62
CA THR A 32 -4.62 8.11 1.60
C THR A 32 -5.22 8.05 2.98
N HIS A 33 -4.52 7.47 3.95
CA HIS A 33 -5.03 7.32 5.31
C HIS A 33 -4.00 7.79 6.34
N PRO A 34 -3.60 9.06 6.28
CA PRO A 34 -2.50 9.54 7.12
C PRO A 34 -2.80 9.50 8.61
N ASP A 35 -4.07 9.50 8.98
CA ASP A 35 -4.44 9.51 10.39
C ASP A 35 -4.73 8.13 10.95
N THR A 36 -4.60 7.10 10.15
CA THR A 36 -4.88 5.74 10.60
C THR A 36 -3.62 5.09 11.14
N ASP A 37 -3.72 4.53 12.34
CA ASP A 37 -2.60 3.81 12.94
C ASP A 37 -2.55 2.41 12.34
N PRO A 38 -1.52 2.10 11.55
CA PRO A 38 -1.46 0.79 10.90
C PRO A 38 -1.27 -0.37 11.88
N LYS A 39 -0.89 -0.09 13.11
CA LYS A 39 -0.67 -1.14 14.08
C LYS A 39 -1.97 -1.79 14.54
N ILE A 40 -3.08 -1.09 14.40
CA ILE A 40 -4.34 -1.60 14.91
C ILE A 40 -5.36 -1.93 13.82
N ILE A 41 -4.97 -1.81 12.56
CA ILE A 41 -5.91 -2.12 11.50
C ILE A 41 -6.07 -3.62 11.36
N ARG A 42 -7.30 -4.06 11.10
CA ARG A 42 -7.55 -5.48 10.89
C ARG A 42 -7.16 -5.87 9.48
N PHE A 43 -6.73 -7.11 9.31
CA PHE A 43 -6.31 -7.59 8.00
C PHE A 43 -7.46 -7.57 6.99
N THR A 44 -8.69 -7.79 7.41
CA THR A 44 -9.82 -7.71 6.50
C THR A 44 -9.99 -6.30 5.96
N ASP A 45 -9.80 -5.30 6.81
CA ASP A 45 -9.91 -3.91 6.39
C ASP A 45 -8.71 -3.52 5.55
N LEU A 46 -7.53 -3.95 5.97
CA LEU A 46 -6.30 -3.67 5.23
C LEU A 46 -6.40 -4.20 3.80
N ARG A 47 -6.87 -5.42 3.66
CA ARG A 47 -7.02 -6.04 2.34
C ARG A 47 -7.94 -5.21 1.46
N GLN A 48 -9.08 -4.81 2.02
CA GLN A 48 -10.04 -4.03 1.25
C GLN A 48 -9.46 -2.67 0.85
N TRP A 49 -8.75 -2.03 1.77
CA TRP A 49 -8.17 -0.73 1.48
C TRP A 49 -7.12 -0.82 0.38
N VAL A 50 -6.36 -1.91 0.34
CA VAL A 50 -5.39 -2.11 -0.73
C VAL A 50 -6.11 -2.30 -2.06
N LEU A 51 -7.17 -3.09 -2.07
CA LEU A 51 -7.93 -3.32 -3.28
C LEU A 51 -8.54 -2.02 -3.82
N ASP A 52 -8.82 -1.09 -2.94
CA ASP A 52 -9.42 0.19 -3.33
C ASP A 52 -8.41 1.23 -3.77
N LEU A 53 -7.11 0.94 -3.63
CA LEU A 53 -6.09 1.92 -4.01
C LEU A 53 -6.09 2.14 -5.51
N ASP A 54 -5.93 3.39 -5.89
CA ASP A 54 -5.83 3.74 -7.29
C ASP A 54 -4.56 3.11 -7.87
N GLY A 55 -4.72 2.42 -8.97
CA GLY A 55 -3.58 1.76 -9.60
C GLY A 55 -3.31 0.35 -9.13
N PHE A 56 -4.00 -0.12 -8.11
CA PHE A 56 -3.83 -1.50 -7.68
C PHE A 56 -4.60 -2.42 -8.63
N ASP A 57 -3.91 -3.41 -9.16
CA ASP A 57 -4.52 -4.29 -10.15
C ASP A 57 -3.93 -5.69 -10.05
N ASP A 58 -4.39 -6.44 -9.09
CA ASP A 58 -3.96 -7.81 -8.91
C ASP A 58 -5.16 -8.64 -8.48
N ASP A 59 -5.00 -9.95 -8.51
CA ASP A 59 -6.04 -10.89 -8.14
C ASP A 59 -6.32 -10.79 -6.64
N PRO A 60 -7.55 -10.49 -6.24
CA PRO A 60 -7.85 -10.38 -4.80
C PRO A 60 -7.59 -11.68 -4.05
N ASN A 61 -7.60 -12.81 -4.76
CA ASN A 61 -7.41 -14.11 -4.10
C ASN A 61 -5.95 -14.49 -3.95
N LYS A 62 -5.04 -13.69 -4.46
CA LYS A 62 -3.62 -13.96 -4.30
C LYS A 62 -3.05 -13.34 -3.04
N CYS A 63 -3.87 -12.68 -2.27
CA CYS A 63 -3.43 -12.06 -1.05
C CYS A 63 -3.41 -13.07 0.07
N GLY A 64 -2.26 -13.30 0.66
CA GLY A 64 -2.14 -14.15 1.83
C GLY A 64 -1.80 -13.32 3.04
N GLU A 65 -1.87 -13.94 4.22
CA GLU A 65 -1.56 -13.27 5.46
C GLU A 65 -0.16 -12.70 5.46
N ARG A 66 0.77 -13.43 4.87
CA ARG A 66 2.16 -13.02 4.86
C ARG A 66 2.34 -11.71 4.10
N ILE A 67 1.60 -11.57 3.01
CA ILE A 67 1.66 -10.34 2.23
C ILE A 67 1.04 -9.18 3.00
N LEU A 68 -0.10 -9.41 3.64
CA LEU A 68 -0.74 -8.38 4.43
C LEU A 68 0.15 -7.95 5.59
N GLU A 69 0.82 -8.90 6.21
CA GLU A 69 1.74 -8.60 7.28
C GLU A 69 2.89 -7.73 6.79
N ALA A 70 3.44 -8.07 5.62
CA ALA A 70 4.54 -7.29 5.05
C ALA A 70 4.08 -5.86 4.72
N ILE A 71 2.88 -5.71 4.19
CA ILE A 71 2.33 -4.41 3.90
C ILE A 71 2.12 -3.62 5.20
N GLN A 72 1.60 -4.27 6.22
CA GLN A 72 1.39 -3.62 7.50
C GLN A 72 2.70 -3.12 8.09
N LEU A 73 3.72 -3.95 8.06
CA LEU A 73 5.02 -3.56 8.61
C LEU A 73 5.62 -2.39 7.84
N ALA A 74 5.51 -2.41 6.52
CA ALA A 74 6.01 -1.32 5.70
C ALA A 74 5.22 -0.03 5.98
N TRP A 75 3.91 -0.16 6.20
CA TRP A 75 3.08 0.99 6.51
C TRP A 75 3.42 1.56 7.88
N ILE A 76 3.66 0.69 8.85
CA ILE A 76 4.09 1.14 10.18
C ILE A 76 5.37 1.96 10.05
N ASP A 77 6.28 1.49 9.23
CA ASP A 77 7.53 2.18 9.01
C ASP A 77 7.32 3.57 8.40
N GLU A 78 6.38 3.69 7.48
CA GLU A 78 6.05 4.98 6.90
C GLU A 78 5.37 5.89 7.92
N TYR A 79 4.54 5.32 8.76
CA TYR A 79 3.75 6.07 9.73
C TYR A 79 4.64 6.63 10.84
N GLU A 80 5.65 5.90 11.22
CA GLU A 80 6.60 6.34 12.24
C GLU A 80 7.77 7.08 11.64
#